data_829ba6d4b13f839f4d0bd738dd98c987
#
_entry.id   829ba6d4b13f839f4d0bd738dd98c987
#
_cell.length_a   1.000
_cell.length_b   1.000
_cell.length_c   1.000
_cell.angle_alpha   90.00
_cell.angle_beta   90.00
_cell.angle_gamma   90.00
#
_symmetry.space_group_name_H-M   'P 1'
#
loop_
_entity.id
_entity.type
_entity.pdbx_description
1 polymer ?
#
loop_
_entity_poly.entity_id
_entity_poly.type
_entity_poly.pdbx_seq_one_letter_code
_entity_poly.pdbx_strand_id
1 'polypeptide(L)'
;MNSLLILNSSIVVQKPFLLFDDIKIEYGKNRIVSYKSGFEALANLNIYNHFNSVVLIDNTIKSYSALPKDIISLLPKSTEFLLRKNNKVGRKNKGAGMLDSLKFNKEFFKKYDKVFYFEPRLIINNESFIKDFISDNSNYFSLESDQRVKSGYFGSLSKDLIEFVDKFDSKELINKNLHIENLMYDFYAQKNTKFDNVKISNWKNYLSNLYEPY
;
A
#
# COMPACT_ATOMS: atom_id res chain seq x y z
N MET A 1 5.59 19.98 -9.09
CA MET A 1 6.12 18.61 -8.90
C MET A 1 5.10 17.61 -9.41
N ASN A 2 5.56 16.62 -10.16
CA ASN A 2 4.71 15.56 -10.69
C ASN A 2 4.54 14.48 -9.61
N SER A 3 3.30 14.15 -9.24
CA SER A 3 2.99 13.26 -8.12
C SER A 3 2.18 12.04 -8.56
N LEU A 4 2.50 10.90 -7.97
CA LEU A 4 1.87 9.60 -8.23
C LEU A 4 1.22 9.06 -6.96
N LEU A 5 -0.03 8.62 -7.05
CA LEU A 5 -0.65 7.75 -6.05
C LEU A 5 -0.48 6.29 -6.47
N ILE A 6 0.23 5.53 -5.64
CA ILE A 6 0.40 4.08 -5.79
C ILE A 6 -0.62 3.38 -4.91
N LEU A 7 -1.57 2.70 -5.52
CA LEU A 7 -2.53 1.83 -4.87
C LEU A 7 -2.01 0.40 -4.94
N ASN A 8 -1.36 -0.07 -3.87
CA ASN A 8 -0.79 -1.41 -3.86
C ASN A 8 -1.78 -2.43 -3.30
N SER A 9 -2.10 -3.44 -4.09
CA SER A 9 -3.10 -4.43 -3.75
C SER A 9 -2.61 -5.88 -3.93
N SER A 10 -3.36 -6.78 -3.32
CA SER A 10 -3.28 -8.22 -3.50
C SER A 10 -4.69 -8.76 -3.36
N ILE A 11 -5.55 -8.43 -4.34
CA ILE A 11 -7.00 -8.61 -4.25
C ILE A 11 -7.39 -10.09 -4.23
N VAL A 12 -6.77 -10.91 -5.08
CA VAL A 12 -7.09 -12.34 -5.22
C VAL A 12 -5.98 -13.19 -4.64
N VAL A 13 -6.12 -13.61 -3.39
CA VAL A 13 -5.18 -14.52 -2.75
C VAL A 13 -5.64 -15.96 -2.95
N GLN A 14 -4.93 -16.70 -3.81
CA GLN A 14 -5.30 -18.07 -4.19
C GLN A 14 -5.14 -19.13 -3.09
N LYS A 15 -4.30 -18.87 -2.09
CA LYS A 15 -4.15 -19.71 -0.88
C LYS A 15 -3.77 -18.82 0.29
N PRO A 16 -4.66 -18.58 1.24
CA PRO A 16 -4.28 -17.93 2.49
C PRO A 16 -3.33 -18.83 3.26
N PHE A 17 -2.30 -18.24 3.86
CA PHE A 17 -1.43 -18.95 4.80
C PHE A 17 -2.26 -19.46 5.97
N LEU A 18 -2.11 -20.75 6.30
CA LEU A 18 -2.52 -21.39 7.55
C LEU A 18 -4.04 -21.36 7.90
N LEU A 19 -4.95 -21.32 6.94
CA LEU A 19 -6.37 -21.34 7.24
C LEU A 19 -7.03 -22.61 6.72
N PHE A 20 -7.92 -23.21 7.54
CA PHE A 20 -8.80 -24.31 7.17
C PHE A 20 -9.72 -23.89 6.01
N ASP A 21 -10.22 -24.85 5.25
CA ASP A 21 -10.88 -24.57 3.96
C ASP A 21 -12.10 -23.65 4.06
N ASP A 22 -12.90 -23.74 5.10
CA ASP A 22 -14.08 -22.90 5.31
C ASP A 22 -13.72 -21.43 5.58
N ILE A 23 -12.64 -21.19 6.30
CA ILE A 23 -12.10 -19.85 6.59
C ILE A 23 -11.51 -19.21 5.32
N LYS A 24 -11.06 -20.00 4.34
CA LYS A 24 -10.48 -19.48 3.08
C LYS A 24 -11.49 -18.74 2.21
N ILE A 25 -12.71 -19.25 2.13
CA ILE A 25 -13.78 -18.64 1.31
C ILE A 25 -14.21 -17.32 1.93
N GLU A 26 -14.40 -17.31 3.24
CA GLU A 26 -14.77 -16.11 4.00
C GLU A 26 -13.66 -15.05 3.97
N TYR A 27 -12.40 -15.48 4.14
CA TYR A 27 -11.24 -14.58 4.03
C TYR A 27 -11.15 -13.93 2.65
N GLY A 28 -11.42 -14.65 1.57
CA GLY A 28 -11.43 -14.12 0.21
C GLY A 28 -12.52 -13.06 -0.01
N LYS A 29 -13.74 -13.34 0.48
CA LYS A 29 -14.87 -12.39 0.42
C LYS A 29 -14.58 -11.14 1.26
N ASN A 30 -14.15 -11.31 2.50
CA ASN A 30 -13.81 -10.24 3.42
C ASN A 30 -12.66 -9.37 2.88
N ARG A 31 -11.71 -9.98 2.15
CA ARG A 31 -10.61 -9.25 1.53
C ARG A 31 -11.09 -8.30 0.43
N ILE A 32 -11.98 -8.73 -0.44
CA ILE A 32 -12.59 -7.87 -1.48
C ILE A 32 -13.36 -6.73 -0.82
N VAL A 33 -14.15 -7.02 0.21
CA VAL A 33 -14.89 -6.00 0.97
C VAL A 33 -13.94 -4.96 1.59
N SER A 34 -12.82 -5.42 2.19
CA SER A 34 -11.84 -4.49 2.77
C SER A 34 -11.19 -3.58 1.74
N TYR A 35 -10.86 -4.10 0.55
CA TYR A 35 -10.37 -3.25 -0.55
C TYR A 35 -11.42 -2.26 -1.02
N LYS A 36 -12.66 -2.72 -1.21
CA LYS A 36 -13.78 -1.86 -1.61
C LYS A 36 -13.94 -0.68 -0.64
N SER A 37 -14.01 -0.94 0.66
CA SER A 37 -14.14 0.11 1.68
C SER A 37 -12.98 1.12 1.65
N GLY A 38 -11.76 0.68 1.43
CA GLY A 38 -10.62 1.59 1.30
C GLY A 38 -10.66 2.43 0.02
N PHE A 39 -11.06 1.85 -1.11
CA PHE A 39 -11.26 2.61 -2.35
C PHE A 39 -12.44 3.58 -2.23
N GLU A 40 -13.54 3.21 -1.56
CA GLU A 40 -14.65 4.10 -1.26
C GLU A 40 -14.21 5.30 -0.40
N ALA A 41 -13.38 5.06 0.62
CA ALA A 41 -12.82 6.12 1.45
C ALA A 41 -11.97 7.11 0.63
N LEU A 42 -11.12 6.60 -0.27
CA LEU A 42 -10.32 7.45 -1.17
C LEU A 42 -11.22 8.30 -2.10
N ALA A 43 -12.24 7.70 -2.67
CA ALA A 43 -13.17 8.38 -3.57
C ALA A 43 -13.99 9.45 -2.82
N ASN A 44 -14.54 9.12 -1.65
CA ASN A 44 -15.37 10.03 -0.84
C ASN A 44 -14.59 11.25 -0.33
N LEU A 45 -13.30 11.08 -0.05
CA LEU A 45 -12.41 12.17 0.35
C LEU A 45 -11.75 12.88 -0.85
N ASN A 46 -12.11 12.52 -2.08
CA ASN A 46 -11.53 13.09 -3.30
C ASN A 46 -9.98 12.99 -3.36
N ILE A 47 -9.38 11.97 -2.73
CA ILE A 47 -7.93 11.81 -2.62
C ILE A 47 -7.24 11.77 -3.98
N TYR A 48 -7.87 11.14 -4.95
CA TYR A 48 -7.32 11.03 -6.31
C TYR A 48 -6.99 12.40 -6.94
N ASN A 49 -7.74 13.43 -6.61
CA ASN A 49 -7.57 14.78 -7.16
C ASN A 49 -6.31 15.51 -6.66
N HIS A 50 -5.64 14.99 -5.62
CA HIS A 50 -4.37 15.55 -5.14
C HIS A 50 -3.17 15.09 -5.95
N PHE A 51 -3.34 14.12 -6.85
CA PHE A 51 -2.25 13.50 -7.62
C PHE A 51 -2.38 13.74 -9.12
N ASN A 52 -1.24 13.88 -9.80
CA ASN A 52 -1.22 13.99 -11.26
C ASN A 52 -1.55 12.65 -11.93
N SER A 53 -1.21 11.54 -11.27
CA SER A 53 -1.45 10.19 -11.78
C SER A 53 -1.82 9.23 -10.67
N VAL A 54 -2.58 8.20 -11.02
CA VAL A 54 -2.97 7.10 -10.13
C VAL A 54 -2.60 5.78 -10.80
N VAL A 55 -1.94 4.90 -10.06
CA VAL A 55 -1.61 3.55 -10.53
C VAL A 55 -2.10 2.50 -9.54
N LEU A 56 -2.78 1.48 -10.02
CA LEU A 56 -3.08 0.28 -9.26
C LEU A 56 -2.04 -0.80 -9.57
N ILE A 57 -1.31 -1.21 -8.55
CA ILE A 57 -0.38 -2.34 -8.62
C ILE A 57 -1.03 -3.53 -7.93
N ASP A 58 -1.14 -4.67 -8.64
CA ASP A 58 -1.62 -5.92 -8.04
C ASP A 58 -0.74 -7.10 -8.44
N ASN A 59 -0.26 -7.83 -7.43
CA ASN A 59 0.62 -8.98 -7.61
C ASN A 59 -0.12 -10.33 -7.64
N THR A 60 -1.46 -10.33 -7.62
CA THR A 60 -2.30 -11.52 -7.63
C THR A 60 -3.14 -11.68 -8.89
N ILE A 61 -3.31 -10.62 -9.66
CA ILE A 61 -4.14 -10.53 -10.84
C ILE A 61 -3.26 -10.40 -12.10
N LYS A 62 -3.61 -11.10 -13.16
CA LYS A 62 -2.83 -11.10 -14.41
C LYS A 62 -3.35 -10.07 -15.43
N SER A 63 -4.64 -9.78 -15.41
CA SER A 63 -5.28 -8.95 -16.44
C SER A 63 -6.37 -8.06 -15.81
N TYR A 64 -6.64 -6.95 -16.46
CA TYR A 64 -7.70 -6.00 -16.08
C TYR A 64 -9.08 -6.67 -15.95
N SER A 65 -9.40 -7.61 -16.86
CA SER A 65 -10.69 -8.33 -16.86
C SER A 65 -10.92 -9.21 -15.62
N ALA A 66 -9.86 -9.48 -14.84
CA ALA A 66 -9.95 -10.25 -13.60
C ALA A 66 -10.15 -9.36 -12.35
N LEU A 67 -10.13 -8.04 -12.50
CA LEU A 67 -10.45 -7.11 -11.42
C LEU A 67 -11.96 -7.10 -11.16
N PRO A 68 -12.40 -7.07 -9.88
CA PRO A 68 -13.81 -6.90 -9.55
C PRO A 68 -14.34 -5.57 -10.10
N LYS A 69 -15.49 -5.62 -10.79
CA LYS A 69 -16.12 -4.43 -11.39
C LYS A 69 -16.41 -3.34 -10.37
N ASP A 70 -16.79 -3.72 -9.16
CA ASP A 70 -17.07 -2.81 -8.05
C ASP A 70 -15.84 -2.01 -7.65
N ILE A 71 -14.64 -2.60 -7.73
CA ILE A 71 -13.38 -1.91 -7.44
C ILE A 71 -13.05 -0.97 -8.60
N ILE A 72 -13.20 -1.43 -9.84
CA ILE A 72 -12.91 -0.63 -11.04
C ILE A 72 -13.76 0.67 -11.04
N SER A 73 -15.03 0.58 -10.66
CA SER A 73 -15.94 1.74 -10.63
C SER A 73 -15.56 2.82 -9.63
N LEU A 74 -14.74 2.50 -8.63
CA LEU A 74 -14.24 3.41 -7.60
C LEU A 74 -12.92 4.10 -7.97
N LEU A 75 -12.30 3.70 -9.07
CA LEU A 75 -11.04 4.24 -9.55
C LEU A 75 -11.26 5.33 -10.61
N PRO A 76 -10.40 6.34 -10.68
CA PRO A 76 -10.39 7.28 -11.80
C PRO A 76 -10.27 6.54 -13.14
N LYS A 77 -10.94 7.04 -14.18
CA LYS A 77 -10.84 6.46 -15.54
C LYS A 77 -9.42 6.49 -16.11
N SER A 78 -8.59 7.41 -15.64
CA SER A 78 -7.19 7.56 -16.02
C SER A 78 -6.24 6.65 -15.23
N THR A 79 -6.75 5.77 -14.35
CA THR A 79 -5.90 4.88 -13.55
C THR A 79 -5.11 3.93 -14.44
N GLU A 80 -3.80 3.91 -14.24
CA GLU A 80 -2.92 2.93 -14.88
C GLU A 80 -2.92 1.62 -14.06
N PHE A 81 -2.68 0.49 -14.73
CA PHE A 81 -2.71 -0.84 -14.10
C PHE A 81 -1.41 -1.59 -14.35
N LEU A 82 -0.67 -1.88 -13.26
CA LEU A 82 0.55 -2.69 -13.28
C LEU A 82 0.25 -4.04 -12.62
N LEU A 83 -0.27 -4.97 -13.42
CA LEU A 83 -0.76 -6.25 -12.94
C LEU A 83 0.27 -7.37 -13.17
N ARG A 84 0.60 -8.10 -12.09
CA ARG A 84 1.58 -9.18 -12.14
C ARG A 84 1.13 -10.36 -11.28
N LYS A 85 0.68 -11.46 -11.88
CA LYS A 85 0.33 -12.68 -11.14
C LYS A 85 1.59 -13.39 -10.59
N ASN A 86 2.31 -12.73 -9.68
CA ASN A 86 3.47 -13.28 -9.02
C ASN A 86 3.58 -12.79 -7.56
N ASN A 87 2.99 -13.52 -6.63
CA ASN A 87 3.08 -13.25 -5.19
C ASN A 87 3.91 -14.29 -4.43
N LYS A 88 4.89 -14.91 -5.10
CA LYS A 88 5.73 -15.96 -4.46
C LYS A 88 6.53 -15.41 -3.27
N VAL A 89 7.07 -14.23 -3.41
CA VAL A 89 7.86 -13.53 -2.37
C VAL A 89 6.95 -13.11 -1.22
N GLY A 90 5.83 -12.45 -1.52
CA GLY A 90 4.88 -11.96 -0.51
C GLY A 90 4.20 -13.07 0.31
N ARG A 91 4.16 -14.30 -0.22
CA ARG A 91 3.71 -15.48 0.54
C ARG A 91 4.68 -15.91 1.63
N LYS A 92 5.95 -15.62 1.49
CA LYS A 92 6.98 -15.95 2.48
C LYS A 92 7.14 -14.86 3.54
N ASN A 93 7.13 -13.60 3.08
CA ASN A 93 7.24 -12.42 3.94
C ASN A 93 6.51 -11.25 3.24
N LYS A 94 5.55 -10.62 3.92
CA LYS A 94 4.74 -9.53 3.35
C LYS A 94 5.60 -8.32 2.96
N GLY A 95 6.52 -7.92 3.82
CA GLY A 95 7.43 -6.81 3.57
C GLY A 95 8.36 -7.08 2.39
N ALA A 96 8.89 -8.30 2.27
CA ALA A 96 9.66 -8.72 1.12
C ALA A 96 8.83 -8.70 -0.18
N GLY A 97 7.53 -9.06 -0.09
CA GLY A 97 6.61 -8.98 -1.23
C GLY A 97 6.34 -7.55 -1.69
N MET A 98 6.21 -6.62 -0.74
CA MET A 98 6.11 -5.19 -1.02
C MET A 98 7.38 -4.68 -1.72
N LEU A 99 8.55 -4.97 -1.16
CA LEU A 99 9.84 -4.59 -1.72
C LEU A 99 10.04 -5.13 -3.14
N ASP A 100 9.71 -6.42 -3.38
CA ASP A 100 9.76 -7.06 -4.72
C ASP A 100 8.84 -6.34 -5.71
N SER A 101 7.64 -5.96 -5.29
CA SER A 101 6.68 -5.23 -6.11
C SER A 101 7.16 -3.83 -6.46
N LEU A 102 7.67 -3.09 -5.49
CA LEU A 102 8.23 -1.75 -5.70
C LEU A 102 9.47 -1.81 -6.61
N LYS A 103 10.37 -2.74 -6.36
CA LYS A 103 11.58 -2.93 -7.17
C LYS A 103 11.27 -3.29 -8.62
N PHE A 104 10.27 -4.14 -8.85
CA PHE A 104 9.83 -4.52 -10.19
C PHE A 104 9.29 -3.34 -10.99
N ASN A 105 8.62 -2.39 -10.32
CA ASN A 105 7.97 -1.25 -10.95
C ASN A 105 8.80 0.05 -10.84
N LYS A 106 10.03 0.01 -10.37
CA LYS A 106 10.83 1.21 -10.06
C LYS A 106 11.04 2.15 -11.27
N GLU A 107 11.19 1.60 -12.48
CA GLU A 107 11.37 2.42 -13.68
C GLU A 107 10.11 3.26 -14.00
N PHE A 108 8.93 2.76 -13.63
CA PHE A 108 7.70 3.53 -13.72
C PHE A 108 7.70 4.72 -12.76
N PHE A 109 8.20 4.54 -11.54
CA PHE A 109 8.23 5.58 -10.51
C PHE A 109 9.21 6.70 -10.79
N LYS A 110 10.26 6.46 -11.57
CA LYS A 110 11.25 7.48 -12.00
C LYS A 110 10.64 8.64 -12.78
N LYS A 111 9.44 8.48 -13.32
CA LYS A 111 8.73 9.53 -14.09
C LYS A 111 8.13 10.61 -13.20
N TYR A 112 8.13 10.41 -11.89
CA TYR A 112 7.47 11.28 -10.92
C TYR A 112 8.50 11.85 -9.92
N ASP A 113 8.19 13.03 -9.38
CA ASP A 113 9.00 13.64 -8.33
C ASP A 113 8.67 13.05 -6.96
N LYS A 114 7.36 12.75 -6.76
CA LYS A 114 6.80 12.27 -5.51
C LYS A 114 5.91 11.06 -5.75
N VAL A 115 5.95 10.13 -4.82
CA VAL A 115 5.06 8.96 -4.79
C VAL A 115 4.38 8.85 -3.43
N PHE A 116 3.08 8.64 -3.43
CA PHE A 116 2.33 8.31 -2.24
C PHE A 116 1.89 6.85 -2.33
N TYR A 117 2.34 6.04 -1.39
CA TYR A 117 2.01 4.62 -1.33
C TYR A 117 0.84 4.38 -0.37
N PHE A 118 -0.17 3.72 -0.88
CA PHE A 118 -1.35 3.37 -0.11
C PHE A 118 -1.75 1.91 -0.33
N GLU A 119 -1.99 1.18 0.76
CA GLU A 119 -2.60 -0.14 0.73
C GLU A 119 -4.12 0.01 0.94
N PRO A 120 -4.97 -0.19 -0.09
CA PRO A 120 -6.42 0.10 -0.01
C PRO A 120 -7.24 -0.84 0.89
N ARG A 121 -6.60 -1.55 1.81
CA ARG A 121 -7.26 -2.21 2.95
C ARG A 121 -7.23 -1.35 4.21
N LEU A 122 -6.52 -0.25 4.14
CA LEU A 122 -6.54 0.80 5.15
C LEU A 122 -7.67 1.77 4.85
N ILE A 123 -8.24 2.37 5.88
CA ILE A 123 -9.27 3.40 5.75
C ILE A 123 -8.69 4.68 6.31
N ILE A 124 -8.59 5.69 5.44
CA ILE A 124 -8.21 7.04 5.84
C ILE A 124 -9.45 7.83 6.22
N ASN A 125 -9.33 8.61 7.30
CA ASN A 125 -10.44 9.40 7.83
C ASN A 125 -10.36 10.89 7.45
N ASN A 126 -9.20 11.34 6.98
CA ASN A 126 -8.98 12.70 6.51
C ASN A 126 -7.80 12.75 5.52
N GLU A 127 -7.69 13.84 4.82
CA GLU A 127 -6.70 14.07 3.76
C GLU A 127 -5.47 14.89 4.19
N SER A 128 -5.41 15.35 5.46
CA SER A 128 -4.38 16.31 5.91
C SER A 128 -2.96 15.81 5.63
N PHE A 129 -2.66 14.59 6.04
CA PHE A 129 -1.32 14.00 5.84
C PHE A 129 -0.91 13.94 4.36
N ILE A 130 -1.87 13.67 3.46
CA ILE A 130 -1.63 13.64 2.02
C ILE A 130 -1.39 15.05 1.49
N LYS A 131 -2.20 16.02 1.92
CA LYS A 131 -2.04 17.44 1.55
C LYS A 131 -0.70 17.98 2.01
N ASP A 132 -0.31 17.68 3.24
CA ASP A 132 0.98 18.11 3.79
C ASP A 132 2.13 17.50 2.99
N PHE A 133 2.07 16.21 2.66
CA PHE A 133 3.06 15.57 1.79
C PHE A 133 3.13 16.22 0.40
N ILE A 134 1.99 16.49 -0.23
CA ILE A 134 1.98 17.09 -1.59
C ILE A 134 2.57 18.51 -1.57
N SER A 135 2.29 19.29 -0.53
CA SER A 135 2.76 20.68 -0.42
C SER A 135 4.23 20.82 -0.02
N ASP A 136 4.80 19.82 0.62
CA ASP A 136 6.16 19.85 1.16
C ASP A 136 7.16 19.03 0.34
N ASN A 137 8.44 19.33 0.44
CA ASN A 137 9.53 18.63 -0.25
C ASN A 137 10.31 17.68 0.68
N SER A 138 9.55 16.88 1.43
CA SER A 138 10.06 15.89 2.40
C SER A 138 9.38 14.55 2.19
N ASN A 139 9.98 13.50 2.73
CA ASN A 139 9.29 12.23 2.89
C ASN A 139 8.34 12.30 4.09
N TYR A 140 7.23 11.58 4.06
CA TYR A 140 6.21 11.56 5.11
C TYR A 140 5.85 10.13 5.49
N PHE A 141 6.05 9.80 6.76
CA PHE A 141 5.77 8.47 7.29
C PHE A 141 4.88 8.53 8.53
N SER A 142 3.89 7.66 8.58
CA SER A 142 3.10 7.44 9.79
C SER A 142 3.79 6.41 10.67
N LEU A 143 4.03 6.74 11.95
CA LEU A 143 4.58 5.80 12.92
C LEU A 143 3.54 4.76 13.35
N GLU A 144 3.94 3.51 13.46
CA GLU A 144 3.17 2.45 14.11
C GLU A 144 3.53 2.37 15.60
N SER A 145 4.83 2.49 15.90
CA SER A 145 5.45 2.53 17.21
C SER A 145 6.83 3.18 17.13
N ASP A 146 7.57 3.24 18.21
CA ASP A 146 8.95 3.71 18.19
C ASP A 146 9.79 2.92 17.19
N GLN A 147 10.49 3.64 16.32
CA GLN A 147 11.37 3.09 15.28
C GLN A 147 10.68 2.12 14.29
N ARG A 148 9.36 2.27 14.12
CA ARG A 148 8.58 1.47 13.19
C ARG A 148 7.53 2.30 12.47
N VAL A 149 7.52 2.24 11.14
CA VAL A 149 6.55 2.96 10.31
C VAL A 149 5.42 2.07 9.84
N LYS A 150 4.30 2.67 9.46
CA LYS A 150 3.20 1.97 8.76
C LYS A 150 3.56 1.82 7.28
N SER A 151 4.02 0.63 6.87
CA SER A 151 4.45 0.37 5.51
C SER A 151 3.34 0.46 4.45
N GLY A 152 2.08 0.43 4.85
CA GLY A 152 0.92 0.56 3.96
C GLY A 152 0.46 2.00 3.68
N TYR A 153 1.09 3.03 4.30
CA TYR A 153 0.65 4.42 4.21
C TYR A 153 1.81 5.39 4.40
N PHE A 154 2.37 5.87 3.32
CA PHE A 154 3.49 6.82 3.36
C PHE A 154 3.64 7.60 2.06
N GLY A 155 4.24 8.78 2.16
CA GLY A 155 4.70 9.57 1.03
C GLY A 155 6.21 9.58 0.94
N SER A 156 6.78 9.43 -0.25
CA SER A 156 8.22 9.47 -0.47
C SER A 156 8.58 10.30 -1.70
N LEU A 157 9.72 10.98 -1.65
CA LEU A 157 10.36 11.46 -2.85
C LEU A 157 10.76 10.25 -3.71
N SER A 158 10.48 10.28 -5.00
CA SER A 158 10.72 9.13 -5.88
C SER A 158 12.17 8.67 -5.88
N LYS A 159 13.12 9.61 -5.83
CA LYS A 159 14.55 9.30 -5.73
C LYS A 159 14.89 8.47 -4.47
N ASP A 160 14.29 8.83 -3.33
CA ASP A 160 14.55 8.16 -2.06
C ASP A 160 13.90 6.77 -2.02
N LEU A 161 12.70 6.62 -2.63
CA LEU A 161 12.06 5.31 -2.78
C LEU A 161 12.89 4.38 -3.67
N ILE A 162 13.44 4.90 -4.78
CA ILE A 162 14.27 4.12 -5.68
C ILE A 162 15.57 3.70 -4.97
N GLU A 163 16.22 4.60 -4.24
CA GLU A 163 17.40 4.28 -3.44
C GLU A 163 17.09 3.21 -2.39
N PHE A 164 15.95 3.32 -1.69
CA PHE A 164 15.51 2.33 -0.73
C PHE A 164 15.36 0.94 -1.37
N VAL A 165 14.62 0.82 -2.48
CA VAL A 165 14.39 -0.49 -3.12
C VAL A 165 15.64 -1.07 -3.76
N ASP A 166 16.62 -0.24 -4.14
CA ASP A 166 17.90 -0.72 -4.66
C ASP A 166 18.85 -1.18 -3.54
N LYS A 167 18.77 -0.55 -2.36
CA LYS A 167 19.60 -0.88 -1.19
C LYS A 167 19.26 -2.24 -0.57
N PHE A 168 17.98 -2.61 -0.52
CA PHE A 168 17.53 -3.81 0.18
C PHE A 168 17.14 -4.94 -0.77
N ASP A 169 17.37 -6.20 -0.32
CA ASP A 169 17.01 -7.41 -1.07
C ASP A 169 15.86 -8.16 -0.37
N SER A 170 14.84 -8.50 -1.12
CA SER A 170 13.69 -9.27 -0.63
C SER A 170 14.06 -10.67 -0.11
N LYS A 171 15.12 -11.29 -0.64
CA LYS A 171 15.64 -12.56 -0.14
C LYS A 171 16.27 -12.40 1.26
N GLU A 172 16.95 -11.29 1.48
CA GLU A 172 17.52 -10.99 2.79
C GLU A 172 16.43 -10.79 3.85
N LEU A 173 15.35 -10.07 3.51
CA LEU A 173 14.21 -9.92 4.41
C LEU A 173 13.60 -11.27 4.80
N ILE A 174 13.49 -12.19 3.84
CA ILE A 174 12.97 -13.54 4.10
C ILE A 174 13.93 -14.34 4.98
N ASN A 175 15.22 -14.40 4.63
CA ASN A 175 16.20 -15.26 5.27
C ASN A 175 16.49 -14.84 6.72
N LYS A 176 16.50 -13.53 6.99
CA LYS A 176 16.74 -12.95 8.31
C LYS A 176 15.46 -12.60 9.07
N ASN A 177 14.28 -12.91 8.51
CA ASN A 177 12.97 -12.54 9.05
C ASN A 177 12.85 -11.06 9.44
N LEU A 178 13.36 -10.17 8.58
CA LEU A 178 13.36 -8.74 8.85
C LEU A 178 11.98 -8.13 8.57
N HIS A 179 11.62 -7.13 9.37
CA HIS A 179 10.43 -6.32 9.18
C HIS A 179 10.75 -5.10 8.30
N ILE A 180 10.03 -4.95 7.20
CA ILE A 180 10.24 -3.82 6.28
C ILE A 180 9.98 -2.48 6.96
N GLU A 181 9.07 -2.45 7.92
CA GLU A 181 8.68 -1.27 8.68
C GLU A 181 9.85 -0.65 9.47
N ASN A 182 10.71 -1.50 10.05
CA ASN A 182 11.93 -1.06 10.74
C ASN A 182 13.00 -0.60 9.73
N LEU A 183 13.19 -1.36 8.65
CA LEU A 183 14.17 -0.99 7.60
C LEU A 183 13.80 0.35 6.95
N MET A 184 12.51 0.60 6.73
CA MET A 184 12.04 1.90 6.22
C MET A 184 12.33 3.00 7.25
N TYR A 185 12.03 2.79 8.54
CA TYR A 185 12.35 3.78 9.56
C TYR A 185 13.83 4.12 9.57
N ASP A 186 14.71 3.13 9.65
CA ASP A 186 16.17 3.31 9.72
C ASP A 186 16.72 4.03 8.47
N PHE A 187 16.20 3.71 7.31
CA PHE A 187 16.62 4.33 6.05
C PHE A 187 16.15 5.79 5.97
N TYR A 188 14.86 6.02 6.23
CA TYR A 188 14.27 7.34 6.04
C TYR A 188 14.57 8.32 7.19
N ALA A 189 14.94 7.84 8.38
CA ALA A 189 15.47 8.68 9.45
C ALA A 189 16.78 9.41 9.08
N GLN A 190 17.49 8.92 8.06
CA GLN A 190 18.71 9.54 7.52
C GLN A 190 18.43 10.50 6.33
N LYS A 191 17.17 10.71 5.99
CA LYS A 191 16.70 11.56 4.89
C LYS A 191 15.93 12.77 5.43
N ASN A 192 15.57 13.69 4.54
CA ASN A 192 14.60 14.74 4.88
C ASN A 192 13.21 14.13 5.03
N THR A 193 12.87 13.74 6.25
CA THR A 193 11.65 12.95 6.54
C THR A 193 10.91 13.52 7.75
N LYS A 194 9.60 13.64 7.61
CA LYS A 194 8.66 13.92 8.69
C LYS A 194 7.98 12.64 9.13
N PHE A 195 8.01 12.40 10.42
CA PHE A 195 7.30 11.28 11.07
C PHE A 195 6.14 11.82 11.88
N ASP A 196 4.96 11.26 11.67
CA ASP A 196 3.72 11.67 12.34
C ASP A 196 2.94 10.46 12.86
N ASN A 197 2.05 10.68 13.82
CA ASN A 197 1.16 9.66 14.38
C ASN A 197 -0.23 9.77 13.75
N VAL A 198 -0.34 9.42 12.47
CA VAL A 198 -1.64 9.45 11.80
C VAL A 198 -2.51 8.26 12.24
N LYS A 199 -3.71 8.55 12.71
CA LYS A 199 -4.71 7.52 13.00
C LYS A 199 -5.30 7.00 11.69
N ILE A 200 -4.88 5.81 11.29
CA ILE A 200 -5.43 5.08 10.16
C ILE A 200 -6.14 3.86 10.72
N SER A 201 -7.40 3.68 10.35
CA SER A 201 -8.13 2.48 10.70
C SER A 201 -7.81 1.38 9.69
N ASN A 202 -7.52 0.19 10.17
CA ASN A 202 -7.58 -0.97 9.28
C ASN A 202 -9.02 -1.51 9.26
N TRP A 203 -9.38 -2.19 8.19
CA TRP A 203 -10.73 -2.73 8.00
C TRP A 203 -11.20 -3.62 9.17
N LYS A 204 -10.31 -4.38 9.82
CA LYS A 204 -10.67 -5.21 10.97
C LYS A 204 -11.14 -4.36 12.16
N ASN A 205 -10.46 -3.24 12.41
CA ASN A 205 -10.86 -2.34 13.50
C ASN A 205 -12.18 -1.60 13.17
N TYR A 206 -12.45 -1.33 11.89
CA TYR A 206 -13.71 -0.73 11.46
C TYR A 206 -14.90 -1.68 11.66
N LEU A 207 -14.75 -2.96 11.34
CA LEU A 207 -15.79 -3.95 11.57
C LEU A 207 -15.91 -4.40 13.03
N SER A 208 -14.81 -4.45 13.81
CA SER A 208 -14.92 -4.75 15.23
C SER A 208 -15.71 -3.68 15.99
N ASN A 209 -15.59 -2.41 15.59
CA ASN A 209 -16.42 -1.33 16.12
C ASN A 209 -17.90 -1.40 15.70
N LEU A 210 -18.22 -2.16 14.62
CA LEU A 210 -19.60 -2.42 14.18
C LEU A 210 -20.17 -3.71 14.74
N TYR A 211 -19.31 -4.62 15.20
CA TYR A 211 -19.65 -5.98 15.63
C TYR A 211 -18.93 -6.35 16.95
N GLU A 212 -18.76 -5.45 17.90
CA GLU A 212 -18.52 -5.89 19.27
C GLU A 212 -19.82 -6.50 19.80
N PRO A 213 -19.92 -7.84 19.90
CA PRO A 213 -20.94 -8.44 20.72
C PRO A 213 -20.54 -8.17 22.18
N TYR A 214 -21.47 -7.71 22.95
CA TYR A 214 -21.44 -7.52 24.40
C TYR A 214 -20.82 -8.68 25.17
#